data_152cc30dbb5531e5f8b175ca0ed864ca
#
_entry.id   152cc30dbb5531e5f8b175ca0ed864ca
#
_cell.length_a   1.000
_cell.length_b   1.000
_cell.length_c   1.000
_cell.angle_alpha   90.00
_cell.angle_beta   90.00
_cell.angle_gamma   90.00
#
_symmetry.space_group_name_H-M   'P 1'
#
loop_
_entity.id
_entity.type
_entity.pdbx_description
1 polymer ?
#
loop_
_entity_poly.entity_id
_entity_poly.type
_entity_poly.pdbx_seq_one_letter_code
_entity_poly.pdbx_strand_id
1 'polypeptide(L)'
;LKPDTFYDPRHKRIYQAIQVMNMEERPVDIMTLADQLAKTGELDKVGGAQYLMDISAGMASAAHVESHARILAQKYMQRQLIHYAGDIETMAYEEGVDVDELMQKAEGELFQLSQNNMKQDYTQIDPVVKEAVAILQRAAQNSGGLTGIPTGYRGLDDITSGWQPSDLVIIAGRPAMGKTSFALSIAKNVAVDYDVPIGFFSLEMNNVQLVNRLI
;
A
#
# COMPACT_ATOMS: atom_id res chain seq x y z
N LEU A 1 5.49 10.28 -9.62
CA LEU A 1 6.95 10.04 -9.54
C LEU A 1 7.56 10.76 -8.34
N LYS A 2 8.71 10.22 -7.84
CA LYS A 2 9.56 10.87 -6.84
C LYS A 2 10.87 11.25 -7.51
N PRO A 3 11.66 12.21 -6.99
CA PRO A 3 12.97 12.55 -7.55
C PRO A 3 13.90 11.33 -7.71
N ASP A 4 13.87 10.40 -6.73
CA ASP A 4 14.68 9.17 -6.76
C ASP A 4 14.29 8.18 -7.86
N THR A 5 13.15 8.37 -8.51
CA THR A 5 12.72 7.56 -9.66
C THR A 5 13.67 7.72 -10.85
N PHE A 6 14.31 8.89 -10.96
CA PHE A 6 15.24 9.19 -12.05
C PHE A 6 16.63 8.59 -11.76
N TYR A 7 17.20 7.93 -12.77
CA TYR A 7 18.55 7.33 -12.67
C TYR A 7 19.65 8.39 -12.76
N ASP A 8 19.50 9.34 -13.70
CA ASP A 8 20.47 10.43 -13.89
C ASP A 8 20.32 11.46 -12.76
N PRO A 9 21.40 11.76 -12.00
CA PRO A 9 21.36 12.76 -10.94
C PRO A 9 20.90 14.15 -11.40
N ARG A 10 21.15 14.51 -12.68
CA ARG A 10 20.70 15.76 -13.26
C ARG A 10 19.18 15.81 -13.34
N HIS A 11 18.54 14.74 -13.83
CA HIS A 11 17.09 14.64 -13.93
C HIS A 11 16.43 14.64 -12.53
N LYS A 12 17.07 13.99 -11.55
CA LYS A 12 16.61 14.02 -10.14
C LYS A 12 16.55 15.46 -9.62
N ARG A 13 17.61 16.27 -9.83
CA ARG A 13 17.68 17.67 -9.39
C ARG A 13 16.67 18.54 -10.14
N ILE A 14 16.55 18.36 -11.45
CA ILE A 14 15.58 19.07 -12.28
C ILE A 14 14.16 18.79 -11.77
N TYR A 15 13.83 17.53 -11.56
CA TYR A 15 12.49 17.13 -11.08
C TYR A 15 12.20 17.67 -9.67
N GLN A 16 13.21 17.70 -8.81
CA GLN A 16 13.12 18.27 -7.46
C GLN A 16 12.81 19.79 -7.50
N ALA A 17 13.50 20.52 -8.39
CA ALA A 17 13.24 21.94 -8.59
C ALA A 17 11.81 22.18 -9.12
N ILE A 18 11.34 21.36 -10.08
CA ILE A 18 9.98 21.41 -10.60
C ILE A 18 8.95 21.17 -9.49
N GLN A 19 9.18 20.18 -8.61
CA GLN A 19 8.27 19.93 -7.48
C GLN A 19 8.17 21.11 -6.52
N VAL A 20 9.30 21.75 -6.19
CA VAL A 20 9.31 22.93 -5.33
C VAL A 20 8.52 24.07 -5.98
N MET A 21 8.77 24.36 -7.27
CA MET A 21 8.05 25.40 -7.99
C MET A 21 6.55 25.13 -8.05
N ASN A 22 6.16 23.86 -8.26
CA ASN A 22 4.76 23.47 -8.30
C ASN A 22 4.06 23.60 -6.93
N MET A 23 4.76 23.32 -5.83
CA MET A 23 4.25 23.53 -4.45
C MET A 23 4.07 25.02 -4.15
N GLU A 24 4.91 25.89 -4.74
CA GLU A 24 4.83 27.35 -4.63
C GLU A 24 3.85 27.97 -5.63
N GLU A 25 3.12 27.17 -6.39
CA GLU A 25 2.19 27.58 -7.46
C GLU A 25 2.84 28.51 -8.51
N ARG A 26 4.13 28.35 -8.75
CA ARG A 26 4.90 29.12 -9.71
C ARG A 26 4.83 28.47 -11.09
N PRO A 27 4.80 29.28 -12.17
CA PRO A 27 4.83 28.74 -13.53
C PRO A 27 6.14 27.98 -13.78
N VAL A 28 6.02 26.80 -14.41
CA VAL A 28 7.16 25.94 -14.73
C VAL A 28 7.40 26.00 -16.24
N ASP A 29 8.43 26.74 -16.63
CA ASP A 29 8.98 26.77 -17.98
C ASP A 29 10.52 26.74 -17.92
N ILE A 30 11.20 26.68 -19.08
CA ILE A 30 12.66 26.56 -19.13
C ILE A 30 13.36 27.72 -18.42
N MET A 31 12.82 28.94 -18.59
CA MET A 31 13.44 30.15 -18.05
C MET A 31 13.29 30.22 -16.53
N THR A 32 12.09 29.99 -16.03
CA THR A 32 11.80 29.99 -14.60
C THR A 32 12.49 28.82 -13.88
N LEU A 33 12.61 27.65 -14.51
CA LEU A 33 13.35 26.50 -13.99
C LEU A 33 14.86 26.78 -13.95
N ALA A 34 15.43 27.39 -14.98
CA ALA A 34 16.83 27.78 -14.99
C ALA A 34 17.15 28.82 -13.90
N ASP A 35 16.27 29.82 -13.70
CA ASP A 35 16.39 30.79 -12.61
C ASP A 35 16.32 30.10 -11.21
N GLN A 36 15.39 29.19 -11.03
CA GLN A 36 15.27 28.42 -9.78
C GLN A 36 16.54 27.61 -9.50
N LEU A 37 17.05 26.88 -10.49
CA LEU A 37 18.29 26.10 -10.36
C LEU A 37 19.53 26.99 -10.14
N ALA A 38 19.57 28.19 -10.74
CA ALA A 38 20.63 29.16 -10.49
C ALA A 38 20.61 29.69 -9.04
N LYS A 39 19.43 30.03 -8.51
CA LYS A 39 19.24 30.48 -7.14
C LYS A 39 19.67 29.43 -6.09
N THR A 40 19.48 28.16 -6.40
CA THR A 40 19.89 27.05 -5.53
C THR A 40 21.34 26.60 -5.75
N GLY A 41 22.06 27.18 -6.74
CA GLY A 41 23.42 26.79 -7.08
C GLY A 41 23.53 25.41 -7.75
N GLU A 42 22.42 24.92 -8.32
CA GLU A 42 22.34 23.61 -8.94
C GLU A 42 22.40 23.64 -10.49
N LEU A 43 22.32 24.83 -11.10
CA LEU A 43 22.25 24.98 -12.54
C LEU A 43 23.43 24.34 -13.27
N ASP A 44 24.67 24.58 -12.79
CA ASP A 44 25.87 24.00 -13.42
C ASP A 44 25.92 22.48 -13.25
N LYS A 45 25.43 21.95 -12.12
CA LYS A 45 25.40 20.51 -11.82
C LYS A 45 24.41 19.73 -12.70
N VAL A 46 23.40 20.42 -13.24
CA VAL A 46 22.47 19.79 -14.18
C VAL A 46 22.88 19.97 -15.65
N GLY A 47 24.00 20.64 -15.93
CA GLY A 47 24.51 20.86 -17.29
C GLY A 47 24.13 22.19 -17.90
N GLY A 48 23.74 23.15 -17.07
CA GLY A 48 23.41 24.53 -17.49
C GLY A 48 22.07 24.66 -18.22
N ALA A 49 21.78 25.89 -18.62
CA ALA A 49 20.53 26.20 -19.34
C ALA A 49 20.44 25.49 -20.71
N GLN A 50 21.58 25.23 -21.36
CA GLN A 50 21.61 24.51 -22.63
C GLN A 50 21.04 23.09 -22.49
N TYR A 51 21.41 22.36 -21.44
CA TYR A 51 20.88 21.03 -21.19
C TYR A 51 19.36 20.99 -20.98
N LEU A 52 18.81 22.00 -20.29
CA LEU A 52 17.36 22.15 -20.13
C LEU A 52 16.65 22.37 -21.46
N MET A 53 17.26 23.19 -22.37
CA MET A 53 16.75 23.38 -23.71
C MET A 53 16.78 22.11 -24.54
N ASP A 54 17.88 21.33 -24.46
CA ASP A 54 18.05 20.09 -25.21
C ASP A 54 17.02 19.04 -24.80
N ILE A 55 16.77 18.90 -23.50
CA ILE A 55 15.74 17.98 -22.98
C ILE A 55 14.36 18.40 -23.47
N SER A 56 14.04 19.69 -23.40
CA SER A 56 12.75 20.21 -23.83
C SER A 56 12.53 20.07 -25.33
N ALA A 57 13.56 20.29 -26.13
CA ALA A 57 13.50 20.16 -27.60
C ALA A 57 13.27 18.71 -28.06
N GLY A 58 13.70 17.71 -27.24
CA GLY A 58 13.48 16.29 -27.51
C GLY A 58 12.04 15.80 -27.30
N MET A 59 11.16 16.63 -26.71
CA MET A 59 9.77 16.25 -26.42
C MET A 59 8.84 16.61 -27.58
N ALA A 60 8.38 15.59 -28.30
CA ALA A 60 7.42 15.77 -29.40
C ALA A 60 5.95 15.94 -28.92
N SER A 61 5.55 15.36 -27.79
CA SER A 61 4.18 15.42 -27.26
C SER A 61 4.11 14.98 -25.81
N ALA A 62 3.20 15.57 -25.04
CA ALA A 62 2.83 15.13 -23.69
C ALA A 62 1.79 13.99 -23.68
N ALA A 63 1.32 13.52 -24.84
CA ALA A 63 0.22 12.55 -24.95
C ALA A 63 0.50 11.20 -24.24
N HIS A 64 1.76 10.83 -24.07
CA HIS A 64 2.16 9.54 -23.46
C HIS A 64 2.90 9.69 -22.11
N VAL A 65 2.77 10.84 -21.46
CA VAL A 65 3.51 11.12 -20.21
C VAL A 65 3.23 10.10 -19.13
N GLU A 66 2.00 9.62 -19.02
CA GLU A 66 1.63 8.60 -18.04
C GLU A 66 2.32 7.26 -18.32
N SER A 67 2.35 6.84 -19.59
CA SER A 67 3.03 5.61 -20.00
C SER A 67 4.53 5.69 -19.72
N HIS A 68 5.16 6.82 -20.05
CA HIS A 68 6.58 7.04 -19.75
C HIS A 68 6.86 7.08 -18.24
N ALA A 69 5.96 7.70 -17.46
CA ALA A 69 6.07 7.72 -16.01
C ALA A 69 5.97 6.29 -15.40
N ARG A 70 5.11 5.43 -15.94
CA ARG A 70 5.01 4.02 -15.53
C ARG A 70 6.29 3.24 -15.84
N ILE A 71 6.89 3.45 -17.00
CA ILE A 71 8.18 2.83 -17.37
C ILE A 71 9.28 3.25 -16.38
N LEU A 72 9.38 4.55 -16.08
CA LEU A 72 10.35 5.06 -15.11
C LEU A 72 10.15 4.46 -13.72
N ALA A 73 8.89 4.40 -13.24
CA ALA A 73 8.57 3.79 -11.95
C ALA A 73 8.94 2.29 -11.91
N GLN A 74 8.67 1.55 -12.99
CA GLN A 74 9.04 0.15 -13.11
C GLN A 74 10.57 -0.04 -13.08
N LYS A 75 11.33 0.79 -13.82
CA LYS A 75 12.79 0.75 -13.82
C LYS A 75 13.38 1.14 -12.45
N TYR A 76 12.75 2.08 -11.76
CA TYR A 76 13.14 2.42 -10.39
C TYR A 76 12.96 1.24 -9.45
N MET A 77 11.81 0.56 -9.51
CA MET A 77 11.55 -0.62 -8.68
C MET A 77 12.56 -1.74 -8.96
N GLN A 78 12.90 -1.99 -10.24
CA GLN A 78 13.93 -2.97 -10.59
C GLN A 78 15.28 -2.62 -9.94
N ARG A 79 15.68 -1.33 -9.94
CA ARG A 79 16.92 -0.90 -9.27
C ARG A 79 16.86 -1.09 -7.75
N GLN A 80 15.72 -0.77 -7.12
CA GLN A 80 15.55 -0.98 -5.69
C GLN A 80 15.68 -2.46 -5.31
N LEU A 81 15.08 -3.36 -6.11
CA LEU A 81 15.22 -4.81 -5.89
C LEU A 81 16.66 -5.30 -6.08
N ILE A 82 17.41 -4.73 -7.03
CA ILE A 82 18.83 -5.08 -7.23
C ILE A 82 19.66 -4.63 -6.02
N HIS A 83 19.44 -3.41 -5.50
CA HIS A 83 20.13 -2.93 -4.30
C HIS A 83 19.79 -3.79 -3.09
N TYR A 84 18.51 -4.05 -2.87
CA TYR A 84 18.05 -4.92 -1.79
C TYR A 84 18.73 -6.31 -1.83
N ALA A 85 18.78 -6.93 -3.01
CA ALA A 85 19.43 -8.23 -3.17
C ALA A 85 20.93 -8.18 -2.83
N GLY A 86 21.62 -7.10 -3.24
CA GLY A 86 23.03 -6.90 -2.90
C GLY A 86 23.29 -6.64 -1.43
N ASP A 87 22.38 -5.91 -0.77
CA ASP A 87 22.47 -5.63 0.66
C ASP A 87 22.26 -6.92 1.48
N ILE A 88 21.27 -7.74 1.12
CA ILE A 88 21.04 -9.06 1.74
C ILE A 88 22.23 -10.00 1.48
N GLU A 89 22.75 -10.03 0.26
CA GLU A 89 23.94 -10.83 -0.06
C GLU A 89 25.12 -10.43 0.82
N THR A 90 25.41 -9.14 0.93
CA THR A 90 26.51 -8.62 1.75
C THR A 90 26.36 -9.02 3.22
N MET A 91 25.16 -8.84 3.78
CA MET A 91 24.88 -9.21 5.17
C MET A 91 24.99 -10.72 5.42
N ALA A 92 24.60 -11.55 4.44
CA ALA A 92 24.69 -13.01 4.56
C ALA A 92 26.14 -13.51 4.62
N TYR A 93 27.12 -12.74 4.11
CA TYR A 93 28.54 -13.04 4.21
C TYR A 93 29.21 -12.48 5.48
N GLU A 94 28.53 -11.65 6.26
CA GLU A 94 29.09 -11.13 7.52
C GLU A 94 29.13 -12.23 8.59
N GLU A 95 30.31 -12.45 9.17
CA GLU A 95 30.49 -13.41 10.27
C GLU A 95 29.77 -12.92 11.53
N GLY A 96 28.91 -13.76 12.12
CA GLY A 96 28.23 -13.49 13.40
C GLY A 96 26.83 -12.88 13.27
N VAL A 97 26.30 -12.71 12.08
CA VAL A 97 24.89 -12.32 11.88
C VAL A 97 24.00 -13.53 12.16
N ASP A 98 23.00 -13.35 13.02
CA ASP A 98 22.00 -14.38 13.26
C ASP A 98 21.08 -14.53 12.03
N VAL A 99 20.86 -15.78 11.62
CA VAL A 99 20.02 -16.10 10.46
C VAL A 99 18.59 -15.61 10.64
N ASP A 100 18.04 -15.69 11.84
CA ASP A 100 16.67 -15.23 12.15
C ASP A 100 16.59 -13.68 12.03
N GLU A 101 17.62 -12.96 12.48
CA GLU A 101 17.71 -11.50 12.35
C GLU A 101 17.83 -11.09 10.88
N LEU A 102 18.67 -11.80 10.10
CA LEU A 102 18.79 -11.58 8.66
C LEU A 102 17.48 -11.79 7.93
N MET A 103 16.75 -12.87 8.23
CA MET A 103 15.45 -13.17 7.64
C MET A 103 14.43 -12.09 7.97
N GLN A 104 14.33 -11.68 9.24
CA GLN A 104 13.39 -10.64 9.67
C GLN A 104 13.67 -9.31 8.97
N LYS A 105 14.93 -8.94 8.80
CA LYS A 105 15.33 -7.71 8.09
C LYS A 105 14.98 -7.81 6.61
N ALA A 106 15.29 -8.96 5.97
CA ALA A 106 14.95 -9.19 4.56
C ALA A 106 13.45 -9.08 4.29
N GLU A 107 12.62 -9.72 5.13
CA GLU A 107 11.16 -9.63 5.03
C GLU A 107 10.66 -8.20 5.23
N GLY A 108 11.18 -7.50 6.24
CA GLY A 108 10.79 -6.12 6.54
C GLY A 108 11.10 -5.15 5.40
N GLU A 109 12.28 -5.21 4.83
CA GLU A 109 12.69 -4.35 3.70
C GLU A 109 11.90 -4.68 2.42
N LEU A 110 11.70 -5.96 2.11
CA LEU A 110 10.89 -6.38 0.97
C LEU A 110 9.43 -5.90 1.11
N PHE A 111 8.88 -5.98 2.31
CA PHE A 111 7.54 -5.48 2.61
C PHE A 111 7.45 -3.96 2.42
N GLN A 112 8.45 -3.19 2.88
CA GLN A 112 8.48 -1.74 2.66
C GLN A 112 8.58 -1.39 1.17
N LEU A 113 9.39 -2.10 0.38
CA LEU A 113 9.48 -1.93 -1.06
C LEU A 113 8.13 -2.20 -1.74
N SER A 114 7.42 -3.24 -1.31
CA SER A 114 6.09 -3.58 -1.81
C SER A 114 5.07 -2.50 -1.46
N GLN A 115 5.03 -2.03 -0.22
CA GLN A 115 4.10 -0.97 0.21
C GLN A 115 4.34 0.36 -0.50
N ASN A 116 5.60 0.77 -0.66
CA ASN A 116 5.93 2.01 -1.38
C ASN A 116 5.51 1.99 -2.85
N ASN A 117 5.31 0.80 -3.41
CA ASN A 117 4.84 0.62 -4.78
C ASN A 117 3.31 0.48 -4.89
N MET A 118 2.61 0.22 -3.78
CA MET A 118 1.16 0.32 -3.76
C MET A 118 0.79 1.80 -3.92
N LYS A 119 0.51 2.19 -5.17
CA LYS A 119 -0.05 3.49 -5.48
C LYS A 119 -1.29 3.69 -4.62
N GLN A 120 -1.42 4.86 -4.04
CA GLN A 120 -2.74 5.42 -3.81
C GLN A 120 -3.37 5.61 -5.20
N ASP A 121 -4.00 4.58 -5.72
CA ASP A 121 -4.82 4.69 -6.92
C ASP A 121 -5.99 5.61 -6.55
N TYR A 122 -5.92 6.84 -7.05
CA TYR A 122 -7.10 7.71 -7.04
C TYR A 122 -8.14 7.03 -7.94
N THR A 123 -9.10 6.42 -7.32
CA THR A 123 -10.23 5.82 -8.04
C THR A 123 -11.23 6.91 -8.34
N GLN A 124 -11.65 7.06 -9.59
CA GLN A 124 -12.75 7.95 -9.94
C GLN A 124 -13.99 7.55 -9.14
N ILE A 125 -14.76 8.53 -8.67
CA ILE A 125 -15.88 8.29 -7.79
C ILE A 125 -17.01 7.50 -8.48
N ASP A 126 -17.20 7.66 -9.79
CA ASP A 126 -18.30 7.03 -10.53
C ASP A 126 -18.33 5.49 -10.47
N PRO A 127 -17.20 4.75 -10.64
CA PRO A 127 -17.17 3.30 -10.43
C PRO A 127 -17.52 2.92 -8.99
N VAL A 128 -17.01 3.67 -8.01
CA VAL A 128 -17.22 3.42 -6.59
C VAL A 128 -18.70 3.60 -6.20
N VAL A 129 -19.34 4.64 -6.73
CA VAL A 129 -20.77 4.88 -6.51
C VAL A 129 -21.62 3.75 -7.13
N LYS A 130 -21.28 3.29 -8.33
CA LYS A 130 -21.99 2.16 -8.97
C LYS A 130 -21.87 0.89 -8.15
N GLU A 131 -20.68 0.60 -7.63
CA GLU A 131 -20.44 -0.55 -6.76
C GLU A 131 -21.22 -0.44 -5.45
N ALA A 132 -21.20 0.73 -4.79
CA ALA A 132 -21.96 0.99 -3.57
C ALA A 132 -23.47 0.80 -3.79
N VAL A 133 -24.01 1.31 -4.89
CA VAL A 133 -25.44 1.11 -5.25
C VAL A 133 -25.74 -0.37 -5.48
N ALA A 134 -24.85 -1.10 -6.14
CA ALA A 134 -25.04 -2.54 -6.37
C ALA A 134 -25.03 -3.34 -5.05
N ILE A 135 -24.18 -2.98 -4.09
CA ILE A 135 -24.16 -3.57 -2.74
C ILE A 135 -25.48 -3.29 -2.00
N LEU A 136 -25.94 -2.06 -2.02
CA LEU A 136 -27.21 -1.68 -1.40
C LEU A 136 -28.42 -2.40 -2.02
N GLN A 137 -28.45 -2.57 -3.34
CA GLN A 137 -29.50 -3.31 -4.03
C GLN A 137 -29.50 -4.80 -3.66
N ARG A 138 -28.33 -5.42 -3.52
CA ARG A 138 -28.21 -6.81 -3.06
C ARG A 138 -28.67 -6.97 -1.62
N ALA A 139 -28.30 -6.03 -0.74
CA ALA A 139 -28.74 -6.02 0.65
C ALA A 139 -30.27 -5.87 0.78
N ALA A 140 -30.89 -5.03 -0.06
CA ALA A 140 -32.34 -4.85 -0.08
C ALA A 140 -33.11 -6.09 -0.59
N GLN A 141 -32.48 -6.95 -1.38
CA GLN A 141 -33.06 -8.20 -1.88
C GLN A 141 -32.91 -9.37 -0.89
N ASN A 142 -31.94 -9.28 0.03
CA ASN A 142 -31.76 -10.27 1.08
C ASN A 142 -32.78 -10.05 2.21
N SER A 143 -33.63 -11.02 2.43
CA SER A 143 -34.72 -11.00 3.42
C SER A 143 -34.29 -10.84 4.90
N GLY A 144 -32.99 -10.73 5.17
CA GLY A 144 -32.40 -10.53 6.51
C GLY A 144 -31.79 -9.15 6.76
N GLY A 145 -31.72 -8.25 5.75
CA GLY A 145 -31.16 -6.91 5.92
C GLY A 145 -29.64 -6.87 6.22
N LEU A 146 -28.95 -8.01 6.19
CA LEU A 146 -27.53 -8.11 6.47
C LEU A 146 -26.72 -7.67 5.24
N THR A 147 -25.84 -6.71 5.44
CA THR A 147 -24.92 -6.21 4.40
C THR A 147 -23.52 -6.81 4.52
N GLY A 148 -23.16 -7.27 5.71
CA GLY A 148 -21.87 -7.85 6.05
C GLY A 148 -21.92 -9.35 6.31
N ILE A 149 -20.80 -9.88 6.83
CA ILE A 149 -20.65 -11.28 7.22
C ILE A 149 -21.43 -11.54 8.52
N PRO A 150 -22.43 -12.46 8.53
CA PRO A 150 -23.20 -12.75 9.73
C PRO A 150 -22.33 -13.37 10.83
N THR A 151 -22.55 -13.02 12.07
CA THR A 151 -21.85 -13.62 13.23
C THR A 151 -22.49 -14.91 13.72
N GLY A 152 -23.75 -15.16 13.29
CA GLY A 152 -24.59 -16.23 13.80
C GLY A 152 -25.27 -15.91 15.12
N TYR A 153 -25.06 -14.72 15.65
CA TYR A 153 -25.77 -14.20 16.83
C TYR A 153 -26.74 -13.10 16.39
N ARG A 154 -28.03 -13.47 16.29
CA ARG A 154 -29.06 -12.61 15.75
C ARG A 154 -29.09 -11.21 16.39
N GLY A 155 -28.99 -11.12 17.73
CA GLY A 155 -29.00 -9.82 18.39
C GLY A 155 -27.78 -8.95 18.10
N LEU A 156 -26.65 -9.55 17.74
CA LEU A 156 -25.45 -8.84 17.30
C LEU A 156 -25.60 -8.42 15.83
N ASP A 157 -26.09 -9.33 15.01
CA ASP A 157 -26.29 -9.12 13.58
C ASP A 157 -27.37 -8.05 13.32
N ASP A 158 -28.43 -7.99 14.13
CA ASP A 158 -29.48 -6.95 14.07
C ASP A 158 -28.93 -5.53 14.36
N ILE A 159 -27.87 -5.44 15.21
CA ILE A 159 -27.25 -4.16 15.57
C ILE A 159 -26.19 -3.74 14.55
N THR A 160 -25.37 -4.71 14.09
CA THR A 160 -24.19 -4.44 13.25
C THR A 160 -24.47 -4.58 11.75
N SER A 161 -25.60 -5.18 11.37
CA SER A 161 -25.90 -5.63 10.01
C SER A 161 -24.85 -6.61 9.45
N GLY A 162 -24.20 -7.37 10.35
CA GLY A 162 -23.05 -8.22 10.05
C GLY A 162 -21.73 -7.44 10.01
N TRP A 163 -20.61 -8.15 10.00
CA TRP A 163 -19.29 -7.53 9.95
C TRP A 163 -18.91 -7.13 8.52
N GLN A 164 -18.54 -5.86 8.37
CA GLN A 164 -18.24 -5.31 7.05
C GLN A 164 -16.79 -5.61 6.63
N PRO A 165 -16.51 -5.76 5.34
CA PRO A 165 -15.13 -5.83 4.84
C PRO A 165 -14.30 -4.64 5.32
N SER A 166 -13.04 -4.88 5.70
CA SER A 166 -12.10 -3.90 6.22
C SER A 166 -12.34 -3.43 7.66
N ASP A 167 -13.38 -3.91 8.36
CA ASP A 167 -13.58 -3.57 9.76
C ASP A 167 -12.57 -4.26 10.68
N LEU A 168 -12.11 -3.51 11.68
CA LEU A 168 -11.40 -4.03 12.84
C LEU A 168 -12.36 -4.14 14.02
N VAL A 169 -12.81 -5.35 14.35
CA VAL A 169 -13.71 -5.60 15.48
C VAL A 169 -12.92 -6.03 16.71
N ILE A 170 -13.01 -5.27 17.80
CA ILE A 170 -12.30 -5.54 19.06
C ILE A 170 -13.27 -6.15 20.05
N ILE A 171 -12.97 -7.40 20.51
CA ILE A 171 -13.71 -8.10 21.55
C ILE A 171 -12.88 -8.10 22.83
N ALA A 172 -13.37 -7.42 23.87
CA ALA A 172 -12.72 -7.31 25.16
C ALA A 172 -13.57 -7.92 26.27
N GLY A 173 -12.90 -8.46 27.27
CA GLY A 173 -13.55 -9.02 28.47
C GLY A 173 -12.54 -9.28 29.57
N ARG A 174 -12.99 -9.36 30.82
CA ARG A 174 -12.14 -9.74 31.96
C ARG A 174 -11.67 -11.20 31.79
N PRO A 175 -10.55 -11.59 32.43
CA PRO A 175 -10.11 -12.98 32.43
C PRO A 175 -11.25 -13.94 32.81
N ALA A 176 -11.29 -15.10 32.19
CA ALA A 176 -12.31 -16.14 32.40
C ALA A 176 -13.77 -15.80 31.96
N MET A 177 -14.03 -14.67 31.32
CA MET A 177 -15.38 -14.31 30.83
C MET A 177 -15.76 -14.97 29.49
N GLY A 178 -14.97 -15.87 28.97
CA GLY A 178 -15.28 -16.63 27.76
C GLY A 178 -14.98 -15.90 26.45
N LYS A 179 -14.13 -14.86 26.44
CA LYS A 179 -13.74 -14.10 25.24
C LYS A 179 -13.33 -15.00 24.07
N THR A 180 -12.40 -15.93 24.30
CA THR A 180 -11.91 -16.87 23.28
C THR A 180 -13.00 -17.84 22.82
N SER A 181 -13.85 -18.32 23.72
CA SER A 181 -14.97 -19.21 23.38
C SER A 181 -16.01 -18.49 22.52
N PHE A 182 -16.28 -17.20 22.80
CA PHE A 182 -17.19 -16.39 22.00
C PHE A 182 -16.62 -16.14 20.59
N ALA A 183 -15.31 -15.80 20.48
CA ALA A 183 -14.66 -15.62 19.19
C ALA A 183 -14.65 -16.92 18.36
N LEU A 184 -14.38 -18.06 19.00
CA LEU A 184 -14.43 -19.39 18.35
C LEU A 184 -15.85 -19.76 17.91
N SER A 185 -16.89 -19.44 18.71
CA SER A 185 -18.27 -19.69 18.31
C SER A 185 -18.67 -18.88 17.10
N ILE A 186 -18.28 -17.60 17.01
CA ILE A 186 -18.48 -16.79 15.81
C ILE A 186 -17.73 -17.42 14.64
N ALA A 187 -16.46 -17.76 14.81
CA ALA A 187 -15.66 -18.39 13.75
C ALA A 187 -16.31 -19.68 13.24
N LYS A 188 -16.79 -20.53 14.15
CA LYS A 188 -17.54 -21.75 13.78
C LYS A 188 -18.81 -21.43 13.00
N ASN A 189 -19.65 -20.51 13.49
CA ASN A 189 -20.90 -20.14 12.81
C ASN A 189 -20.61 -19.61 11.40
N VAL A 190 -19.65 -18.70 11.27
CA VAL A 190 -19.28 -18.12 9.96
C VAL A 190 -18.74 -19.17 9.00
N ALA A 191 -17.90 -20.07 9.48
CA ALA A 191 -17.30 -21.08 8.62
C ALA A 191 -18.27 -22.22 8.26
N VAL A 192 -19.14 -22.66 9.19
CA VAL A 192 -19.99 -23.84 9.01
C VAL A 192 -21.38 -23.48 8.53
N ASP A 193 -22.00 -22.42 9.10
CA ASP A 193 -23.39 -22.07 8.79
C ASP A 193 -23.49 -21.14 7.57
N TYR A 194 -22.42 -20.36 7.28
CA TYR A 194 -22.41 -19.40 6.18
C TYR A 194 -21.36 -19.71 5.09
N ASP A 195 -20.57 -20.78 5.24
CA ASP A 195 -19.57 -21.25 4.26
C ASP A 195 -18.53 -20.15 3.89
N VAL A 196 -18.16 -19.31 4.87
CA VAL A 196 -17.12 -18.28 4.69
C VAL A 196 -15.83 -18.76 5.34
N PRO A 197 -14.70 -18.84 4.60
CA PRO A 197 -13.42 -19.30 5.16
C PRO A 197 -12.88 -18.32 6.18
N ILE A 198 -12.37 -18.85 7.33
CA ILE A 198 -11.80 -18.09 8.43
C ILE A 198 -10.37 -18.53 8.73
N GLY A 199 -9.47 -17.57 8.89
CA GLY A 199 -8.17 -17.75 9.49
C GLY A 199 -8.20 -17.37 10.98
N PHE A 200 -7.81 -18.31 11.87
CA PHE A 200 -7.74 -18.05 13.30
C PHE A 200 -6.30 -18.10 13.80
N PHE A 201 -5.79 -16.98 14.30
CA PHE A 201 -4.43 -16.82 14.83
C PHE A 201 -4.50 -16.74 16.35
N SER A 202 -3.85 -17.67 17.05
CA SER A 202 -3.84 -17.72 18.52
C SER A 202 -2.43 -17.60 19.06
N LEU A 203 -2.22 -16.60 19.94
CA LEU A 203 -0.96 -16.39 20.66
C LEU A 203 -0.98 -16.97 22.10
N GLU A 204 -2.15 -17.40 22.60
CA GLU A 204 -2.34 -17.87 23.96
C GLU A 204 -2.56 -19.38 24.05
N MET A 205 -3.27 -19.95 23.07
CA MET A 205 -3.70 -21.35 23.08
C MET A 205 -3.16 -22.09 21.87
N ASN A 206 -2.77 -23.37 22.06
CA ASN A 206 -2.37 -24.23 20.95
C ASN A 206 -3.60 -24.74 20.16
N ASN A 207 -3.34 -25.27 18.96
CA ASN A 207 -4.38 -25.67 18.01
C ASN A 207 -5.32 -26.78 18.59
N VAL A 208 -4.77 -27.73 19.35
CA VAL A 208 -5.56 -28.80 19.96
C VAL A 208 -6.53 -28.27 21.00
N GLN A 209 -6.09 -27.31 21.82
CA GLN A 209 -6.95 -26.66 22.81
C GLN A 209 -8.08 -25.83 22.16
N LEU A 210 -7.80 -25.18 21.00
CA LEU A 210 -8.82 -24.47 20.26
C LEU A 210 -9.86 -25.43 19.68
N VAL A 211 -9.43 -26.53 19.07
CA VAL A 211 -10.33 -27.54 18.51
C VAL A 211 -11.19 -28.19 19.62
N ASN A 212 -10.60 -28.51 20.77
CA ASN A 212 -11.34 -29.07 21.92
C ASN A 212 -12.42 -28.11 22.47
N ARG A 213 -12.31 -26.81 22.20
CA ARG A 213 -13.37 -25.86 22.58
C ARG A 213 -14.46 -25.69 21.51
N LEU A 214 -14.21 -26.19 20.30
CA LEU A 214 -15.18 -26.20 19.21
C LEU A 214 -16.07 -27.45 19.22
N ILE A 215 -15.56 -28.55 19.77
CA ILE A 215 -16.28 -29.83 19.98
C ILE A 215 -17.11 -29.75 21.24
#